data_2b7b858ae5873f66d524ff9ace7ff8d0
#
_entry.id   2b7b858ae5873f66d524ff9ace7ff8d0
#
_cell.length_a   1.000
_cell.length_b   1.000
_cell.length_c   1.000
_cell.angle_alpha   90.00
_cell.angle_beta   90.00
_cell.angle_gamma   90.00
#
_symmetry.space_group_name_H-M   'P 1'
#
loop_
_entity.id
_entity.type
_entity.pdbx_description
1 polymer ?
#
loop_
_entity_poly.entity_id
_entity_poly.type
_entity_poly.pdbx_seq_one_letter_code
_entity_poly.pdbx_strand_id
1 'polypeptide(L)'
;MYLIVGLGNPGRQYEATRHNMGFDTVDRLVEDYNVPQGGVKFNAMYGKTMIGGEKVILMKPLSFMNLSGGPVREMANYFKIDPESELIVIYDDIDLEPGQLRIRKQGSAGGHNGIKDIIRQLGTEKFLRIKVGVGAKPKGWDLADHVLGRFSTEDRKLVDEAITKAAKAVDIIISQGTDAAMNEYNRKVPVQK
;
A
#
# COMPACT_ATOMS: atom_id res chain seq x y z
N MET A 1 11.14 11.56 9.16
CA MET A 1 11.21 11.00 7.79
C MET A 1 10.25 9.84 7.70
N TYR A 2 9.52 9.71 6.60
CA TYR A 2 8.60 8.59 6.37
C TYR A 2 9.09 7.70 5.24
N LEU A 3 8.92 6.40 5.39
CA LEU A 3 9.05 5.42 4.32
C LEU A 3 7.65 4.92 3.93
N ILE A 4 7.26 5.17 2.70
CA ILE A 4 5.96 4.76 2.16
C ILE A 4 6.20 3.69 1.12
N VAL A 5 5.64 2.52 1.38
CA VAL A 5 5.84 1.30 0.58
C VAL A 5 4.52 0.92 -0.08
N GLY A 6 4.52 0.85 -1.40
CA GLY A 6 3.42 0.24 -2.15
C GLY A 6 3.81 -1.18 -2.57
N LEU A 7 2.98 -2.17 -2.23
CA LEU A 7 3.22 -3.55 -2.60
C LEU A 7 2.61 -3.90 -3.96
N GLY A 8 3.27 -4.78 -4.67
CA GLY A 8 2.85 -5.28 -5.97
C GLY A 8 3.86 -6.23 -6.58
N ASN A 9 3.58 -6.68 -7.79
CA ASN A 9 4.48 -7.47 -8.61
C ASN A 9 4.95 -6.66 -9.81
N PRO A 10 6.26 -6.65 -10.12
CA PRO A 10 6.77 -5.96 -11.29
C PRO A 10 6.45 -6.73 -12.58
N GLY A 11 6.29 -6.00 -13.66
CA GLY A 11 6.07 -6.56 -15.00
C GLY A 11 4.69 -6.26 -15.56
N ARG A 12 4.60 -6.15 -16.89
CA ARG A 12 3.37 -5.77 -17.60
C ARG A 12 2.21 -6.74 -17.35
N GLN A 13 2.49 -8.03 -17.16
CA GLN A 13 1.47 -9.03 -16.88
C GLN A 13 0.73 -8.81 -15.56
N TYR A 14 1.32 -8.06 -14.64
CA TYR A 14 0.72 -7.77 -13.32
C TYR A 14 0.11 -6.37 -13.24
N GLU A 15 0.27 -5.53 -14.24
CA GLU A 15 -0.30 -4.18 -14.26
C GLU A 15 -1.81 -4.22 -14.12
N ALA A 16 -2.35 -3.31 -13.30
CA ALA A 16 -3.77 -3.17 -13.04
C ALA A 16 -4.44 -4.40 -12.39
N THR A 17 -3.68 -5.33 -11.86
CA THR A 17 -4.21 -6.46 -11.09
C THR A 17 -4.55 -6.04 -9.67
N ARG A 18 -5.38 -6.84 -8.99
CA ARG A 18 -5.78 -6.60 -7.58
C ARG A 18 -4.57 -6.51 -6.65
N HIS A 19 -3.56 -7.35 -6.88
CA HIS A 19 -2.36 -7.37 -6.04
C HIS A 19 -1.44 -6.15 -6.20
N ASN A 20 -1.66 -5.31 -7.21
CA ASN A 20 -0.84 -4.12 -7.50
C ASN A 20 -1.43 -2.80 -6.97
N MET A 21 -2.39 -2.84 -6.06
CA MET A 21 -3.00 -1.62 -5.51
C MET A 21 -1.99 -0.72 -4.79
N GLY A 22 -1.03 -1.32 -4.12
CA GLY A 22 0.06 -0.57 -3.50
C GLY A 22 0.94 0.13 -4.53
N PHE A 23 1.31 -0.55 -5.60
CA PHE A 23 2.06 0.04 -6.71
C PHE A 23 1.30 1.20 -7.33
N ASP A 24 0.02 1.02 -7.63
CA ASP A 24 -0.82 2.05 -8.24
C ASP A 24 -0.94 3.29 -7.33
N THR A 25 -1.03 3.09 -6.03
CA THR A 25 -1.10 4.22 -5.07
C THR A 25 0.22 4.98 -4.99
N VAL A 26 1.37 4.29 -4.97
CA VAL A 26 2.68 4.96 -5.01
C VAL A 26 2.86 5.70 -6.33
N ASP A 27 2.46 5.13 -7.45
CA ASP A 27 2.49 5.80 -8.75
C ASP A 27 1.65 7.07 -8.73
N ARG A 28 0.48 7.05 -8.08
CA ARG A 28 -0.35 8.24 -7.90
C ARG A 28 0.32 9.31 -7.04
N LEU A 29 1.00 8.92 -5.97
CA LEU A 29 1.78 9.85 -5.14
C LEU A 29 2.94 10.47 -5.93
N VAL A 30 3.61 9.68 -6.76
CA VAL A 30 4.67 10.18 -7.66
C VAL A 30 4.13 11.27 -8.60
N GLU A 31 2.95 11.07 -9.17
CA GLU A 31 2.30 12.07 -10.01
C GLU A 31 1.88 13.32 -9.20
N ASP A 32 1.18 13.12 -8.09
CA ASP A 32 0.63 14.22 -7.28
C ASP A 32 1.72 15.15 -6.74
N TYR A 33 2.89 14.62 -6.41
CA TYR A 33 4.01 15.38 -5.84
C TYR A 33 5.16 15.63 -6.83
N ASN A 34 4.97 15.32 -8.11
CA ASN A 34 6.00 15.45 -9.15
C ASN A 34 7.35 14.89 -8.72
N VAL A 35 7.35 13.68 -8.18
CA VAL A 35 8.55 13.05 -7.62
C VAL A 35 9.52 12.69 -8.76
N PRO A 36 10.78 13.16 -8.73
CA PRO A 36 11.76 12.77 -9.72
C PRO A 36 11.99 11.26 -9.69
N GLN A 37 12.27 10.67 -10.85
CA GLN A 37 12.69 9.29 -10.91
C GLN A 37 13.96 9.11 -10.08
N GLY A 38 13.85 8.35 -8.98
CA GLY A 38 14.97 8.16 -8.08
C GLY A 38 15.97 7.15 -8.61
N GLY A 39 15.54 5.97 -8.87
CA GLY A 39 16.39 4.85 -9.26
C GLY A 39 15.99 3.57 -8.59
N VAL A 40 16.89 2.59 -8.64
CA VAL A 40 16.71 1.30 -8.01
C VAL A 40 17.75 1.13 -6.89
N LYS A 41 17.29 0.77 -5.70
CA LYS A 41 18.13 0.50 -4.54
C LYS A 41 17.50 -0.65 -3.74
N PHE A 42 18.32 -1.58 -3.28
CA PHE A 42 17.84 -2.74 -2.50
C PHE A 42 16.70 -3.52 -3.19
N ASN A 43 16.80 -3.68 -4.50
CA ASN A 43 15.78 -4.32 -5.31
C ASN A 43 14.39 -3.64 -5.18
N ALA A 44 14.38 -2.32 -5.13
CA ALA A 44 13.17 -1.50 -5.09
C ALA A 44 13.35 -0.24 -5.93
N MET A 45 12.31 0.14 -6.65
CA MET A 45 12.21 1.50 -7.19
C MET A 45 11.91 2.46 -6.06
N TYR A 46 12.57 3.61 -6.03
CA TYR A 46 12.33 4.62 -5.00
C TYR A 46 12.47 6.03 -5.53
N GLY A 47 11.86 6.96 -4.83
CA GLY A 47 12.01 8.39 -5.06
C GLY A 47 11.90 9.14 -3.73
N LYS A 48 12.45 10.34 -3.69
CA LYS A 48 12.43 11.22 -2.51
C LYS A 48 11.61 12.45 -2.79
N THR A 49 10.82 12.86 -1.81
CA THR A 49 10.01 14.07 -1.88
C THR A 49 9.78 14.66 -0.48
N MET A 50 9.03 15.77 -0.44
CA MET A 50 8.51 16.36 0.78
C MET A 50 6.99 16.30 0.76
N ILE A 51 6.39 15.84 1.84
CA ILE A 51 4.94 15.84 2.04
C ILE A 51 4.68 16.41 3.43
N GLY A 52 3.80 17.41 3.52
CA GLY A 52 3.47 18.03 4.83
C GLY A 52 4.67 18.56 5.60
N GLY A 53 5.72 19.00 4.91
CA GLY A 53 6.96 19.49 5.53
C GLY A 53 7.93 18.39 5.97
N GLU A 54 7.58 17.11 5.80
CA GLU A 54 8.41 15.97 6.17
C GLU A 54 9.11 15.35 4.96
N LYS A 55 10.33 14.86 5.18
CA LYS A 55 11.04 14.06 4.18
C LYS A 55 10.35 12.72 4.01
N VAL A 56 10.07 12.33 2.78
CA VAL A 56 9.38 11.10 2.43
C VAL A 56 10.15 10.34 1.36
N ILE A 57 10.25 9.04 1.57
CA ILE A 57 10.75 8.09 0.57
C ILE A 57 9.56 7.27 0.11
N LEU A 58 9.29 7.30 -1.19
CA LEU A 58 8.31 6.42 -1.84
C LEU A 58 9.04 5.23 -2.43
N MET A 59 8.56 4.01 -2.19
CA MET A 59 9.19 2.82 -2.76
C MET A 59 8.19 1.79 -3.26
N LYS A 60 8.61 1.07 -4.30
CA LYS A 60 7.94 -0.12 -4.82
C LYS A 60 8.96 -1.27 -4.84
N PRO A 61 8.83 -2.30 -3.96
CA PRO A 61 9.69 -3.47 -4.02
C PRO A 61 9.53 -4.21 -5.36
N LEU A 62 10.65 -4.63 -5.96
CA LEU A 62 10.68 -5.35 -7.25
C LEU A 62 10.91 -6.86 -7.05
N SER A 63 10.93 -7.32 -5.82
CA SER A 63 11.29 -8.69 -5.41
C SER A 63 10.16 -9.72 -5.59
N PHE A 64 9.05 -9.33 -6.21
CA PHE A 64 7.76 -10.02 -6.19
C PHE A 64 7.12 -10.05 -4.79
N MET A 65 5.81 -10.24 -4.76
CA MET A 65 4.99 -10.01 -3.57
C MET A 65 5.47 -10.79 -2.34
N ASN A 66 5.71 -12.08 -2.50
CA ASN A 66 6.10 -12.97 -1.39
C ASN A 66 7.50 -12.68 -0.78
N LEU A 67 8.30 -11.84 -1.44
CA LEU A 67 9.63 -11.44 -0.99
C LEU A 67 9.74 -9.92 -0.72
N SER A 68 8.62 -9.26 -0.48
CA SER A 68 8.56 -7.81 -0.26
C SER A 68 9.33 -7.34 0.96
N GLY A 69 9.53 -8.18 1.96
CA GLY A 69 10.12 -7.81 3.23
C GLY A 69 11.61 -7.49 3.19
N GLY A 70 12.38 -8.16 2.35
CA GLY A 70 13.83 -7.92 2.21
C GLY A 70 14.13 -6.47 1.81
N PRO A 71 13.62 -5.99 0.67
CA PRO A 71 13.79 -4.61 0.25
C PRO A 71 13.30 -3.58 1.28
N VAL A 72 12.18 -3.84 1.94
CA VAL A 72 11.63 -2.94 2.97
C VAL A 72 12.57 -2.85 4.16
N ARG A 73 13.06 -3.99 4.65
CA ARG A 73 14.01 -4.01 5.77
C ARG A 73 15.30 -3.27 5.43
N GLU A 74 15.88 -3.51 4.27
CA GLU A 74 17.11 -2.86 3.85
C GLU A 74 16.94 -1.35 3.69
N MET A 75 15.83 -0.90 3.11
CA MET A 75 15.53 0.51 2.95
C MET A 75 15.30 1.19 4.32
N ALA A 76 14.55 0.55 5.20
CA ALA A 76 14.29 1.04 6.55
C ALA A 76 15.59 1.17 7.37
N ASN A 77 16.47 0.18 7.29
CA ASN A 77 17.77 0.23 7.98
C ASN A 77 18.67 1.34 7.41
N TYR A 78 18.73 1.48 6.09
CA TYR A 78 19.57 2.47 5.44
C TYR A 78 19.17 3.90 5.83
N PHE A 79 17.88 4.21 5.87
CA PHE A 79 17.36 5.53 6.22
C PHE A 79 17.03 5.68 7.71
N LYS A 80 17.34 4.67 8.53
CA LYS A 80 17.08 4.66 9.98
C LYS A 80 15.62 4.94 10.31
N ILE A 81 14.72 4.26 9.61
CA ILE A 81 13.26 4.36 9.80
C ILE A 81 12.85 3.53 11.01
N ASP A 82 12.08 4.14 11.91
CA ASP A 82 11.36 3.40 12.95
C ASP A 82 10.04 2.86 12.36
N PRO A 83 9.87 1.52 12.26
CA PRO A 83 8.67 0.96 11.64
C PRO A 83 7.36 1.41 12.28
N GLU A 84 7.30 1.54 13.60
CA GLU A 84 6.07 1.88 14.31
C GLU A 84 5.57 3.29 14.00
N SER A 85 6.48 4.25 13.88
CA SER A 85 6.14 5.67 13.73
C SER A 85 6.37 6.24 12.33
N GLU A 86 7.16 5.57 11.49
CA GLU A 86 7.64 6.16 10.23
C GLU A 86 7.42 5.28 8.98
N LEU A 87 6.95 4.05 9.15
CA LEU A 87 6.66 3.14 8.03
C LEU A 87 5.16 3.09 7.72
N ILE A 88 4.81 3.31 6.45
CA ILE A 88 3.45 3.14 5.93
C ILE A 88 3.50 2.15 4.78
N VAL A 89 2.73 1.06 4.88
CA VAL A 89 2.63 0.04 3.83
C VAL A 89 1.23 0.07 3.23
N ILE A 90 1.16 0.17 1.90
CA ILE A 90 -0.09 0.24 1.13
C ILE A 90 -0.24 -1.03 0.32
N TYR A 91 -1.38 -1.71 0.46
CA TYR A 91 -1.62 -3.00 -0.19
C TYR A 91 -3.11 -3.33 -0.33
N ASP A 92 -3.38 -4.36 -1.11
CA ASP A 92 -4.72 -4.88 -1.40
C ASP A 92 -5.31 -5.69 -0.23
N ASP A 93 -6.62 -5.57 -0.03
CA ASP A 93 -7.37 -6.33 0.97
C ASP A 93 -8.63 -6.94 0.37
N ILE A 94 -8.72 -8.28 0.41
CA ILE A 94 -9.88 -9.03 -0.10
C ILE A 94 -11.10 -8.97 0.83
N ASP A 95 -10.93 -8.55 2.07
CA ASP A 95 -12.02 -8.44 3.04
C ASP A 95 -12.76 -7.10 2.95
N LEU A 96 -12.26 -6.17 2.13
CA LEU A 96 -12.87 -4.88 1.85
C LEU A 96 -13.40 -4.84 0.41
N GLU A 97 -14.60 -4.28 0.26
CA GLU A 97 -15.18 -4.07 -1.05
C GLU A 97 -14.38 -3.06 -1.89
N PRO A 98 -14.41 -3.16 -3.25
CA PRO A 98 -13.81 -2.17 -4.10
C PRO A 98 -14.31 -0.75 -3.77
N GLY A 99 -13.40 0.20 -3.64
CA GLY A 99 -13.71 1.57 -3.25
C GLY A 99 -13.56 1.87 -1.77
N GLN A 100 -13.41 0.86 -0.92
CA GLN A 100 -13.21 1.01 0.51
C GLN A 100 -11.73 1.06 0.89
N LEU A 101 -11.43 1.82 1.93
CA LEU A 101 -10.12 1.86 2.58
C LEU A 101 -10.23 1.42 4.04
N ARG A 102 -9.12 0.91 4.56
CA ARG A 102 -8.96 0.68 5.99
C ARG A 102 -7.54 1.05 6.41
N ILE A 103 -7.42 1.86 7.44
CA ILE A 103 -6.13 2.26 8.02
C ILE A 103 -5.98 1.56 9.37
N ARG A 104 -4.82 0.92 9.59
CA ARG A 104 -4.50 0.22 10.83
C ARG A 104 -3.08 0.57 11.28
N LYS A 105 -2.89 0.70 12.59
CA LYS A 105 -1.57 0.97 13.21
C LYS A 105 -0.74 -0.31 13.35
N GLN A 106 -1.39 -1.46 13.41
CA GLN A 106 -0.76 -2.77 13.58
C GLN A 106 -1.72 -3.88 13.17
N GLY A 107 -1.24 -5.08 13.05
CA GLY A 107 -2.05 -6.26 12.82
C GLY A 107 -1.30 -7.40 12.14
N SER A 108 -1.94 -8.57 12.10
CA SER A 108 -1.42 -9.74 11.39
C SER A 108 -1.44 -9.55 9.87
N ALA A 109 -0.87 -10.50 9.15
CA ALA A 109 -0.83 -10.48 7.69
C ALA A 109 -2.20 -10.74 7.03
N GLY A 110 -3.13 -11.39 7.74
CA GLY A 110 -4.46 -11.71 7.20
C GLY A 110 -4.43 -12.54 5.91
N GLY A 111 -3.41 -13.36 5.70
CA GLY A 111 -3.22 -14.15 4.50
C GLY A 111 -2.49 -13.43 3.36
N HIS A 112 -2.14 -12.15 3.50
CA HIS A 112 -1.40 -11.40 2.50
C HIS A 112 0.08 -11.74 2.54
N ASN A 113 0.62 -12.35 1.48
CA ASN A 113 1.99 -12.85 1.46
C ASN A 113 3.05 -11.76 1.57
N GLY A 114 2.81 -10.59 0.99
CA GLY A 114 3.74 -9.46 1.10
C GLY A 114 3.86 -8.95 2.54
N ILE A 115 2.75 -8.79 3.23
CA ILE A 115 2.73 -8.38 4.64
C ILE A 115 3.36 -9.45 5.53
N LYS A 116 3.10 -10.73 5.26
CA LYS A 116 3.71 -11.84 5.98
C LYS A 116 5.24 -11.78 5.94
N ASP A 117 5.79 -11.52 4.77
CA ASP A 117 7.25 -11.41 4.61
C ASP A 117 7.81 -10.14 5.28
N ILE A 118 7.11 -9.00 5.20
CA ILE A 118 7.51 -7.77 5.90
C ILE A 118 7.54 -7.99 7.41
N ILE A 119 6.51 -8.59 8.00
CA ILE A 119 6.48 -8.92 9.44
C ILE A 119 7.65 -9.82 9.81
N ARG A 120 7.90 -10.85 9.00
CA ARG A 120 9.02 -11.77 9.23
C ARG A 120 10.37 -11.07 9.19
N GLN A 121 10.58 -10.20 8.22
CA GLN A 121 11.85 -9.49 8.03
C GLN A 121 12.08 -8.36 9.04
N LEU A 122 11.04 -7.63 9.42
CA LEU A 122 11.14 -6.56 10.41
C LEU A 122 11.07 -7.07 11.85
N GLY A 123 10.50 -8.25 12.09
CA GLY A 123 10.30 -8.80 13.42
C GLY A 123 9.20 -8.11 14.23
N THR A 124 8.30 -7.38 13.58
CA THR A 124 7.21 -6.66 14.25
C THR A 124 5.98 -6.55 13.36
N GLU A 125 4.80 -6.55 13.98
CA GLU A 125 3.51 -6.23 13.35
C GLU A 125 3.13 -4.75 13.49
N LYS A 126 3.91 -3.98 14.24
CA LYS A 126 3.63 -2.58 14.57
C LYS A 126 4.21 -1.67 13.48
N PHE A 127 3.45 -1.49 12.44
CA PHE A 127 3.65 -0.48 11.41
C PHE A 127 2.30 -0.10 10.80
N LEU A 128 2.24 1.09 10.23
CA LEU A 128 1.03 1.66 9.69
C LEU A 128 0.68 1.02 8.35
N ARG A 129 -0.61 0.76 8.14
CA ARG A 129 -1.14 0.13 6.93
C ARG A 129 -2.28 0.91 6.35
N ILE A 130 -2.24 1.08 5.05
CA ILE A 130 -3.39 1.54 4.26
C ILE A 130 -3.82 0.37 3.38
N LYS A 131 -4.97 -0.20 3.70
CA LYS A 131 -5.56 -1.33 2.99
C LYS A 131 -6.55 -0.82 1.95
N VAL A 132 -6.34 -1.22 0.70
CA VAL A 132 -7.20 -0.84 -0.42
C VAL A 132 -8.08 -2.04 -0.79
N GLY A 133 -9.39 -1.90 -0.66
CA GLY A 133 -10.35 -2.97 -0.92
C GLY A 133 -10.37 -3.39 -2.38
N VAL A 134 -10.32 -4.70 -2.60
CA VAL A 134 -10.37 -5.31 -3.94
C VAL A 134 -11.49 -6.32 -4.09
N GLY A 135 -12.24 -6.58 -3.02
CA GLY A 135 -13.34 -7.54 -2.98
C GLY A 135 -12.92 -8.98 -2.71
N ALA A 136 -13.86 -9.75 -2.20
CA ALA A 136 -13.65 -11.15 -1.85
C ALA A 136 -13.42 -12.01 -3.11
N LYS A 137 -12.61 -13.07 -2.95
CA LYS A 137 -12.48 -14.06 -4.02
C LYS A 137 -13.81 -14.77 -4.26
N PRO A 138 -14.17 -15.05 -5.52
CA PRO A 138 -15.34 -15.87 -5.81
C PRO A 138 -15.23 -17.24 -5.17
N LYS A 139 -16.38 -17.81 -4.79
CA LYS A 139 -16.44 -19.16 -4.19
C LYS A 139 -15.83 -20.19 -5.15
N GLY A 140 -14.92 -21.01 -4.62
CA GLY A 140 -14.23 -22.05 -5.39
C GLY A 140 -13.01 -21.59 -6.17
N TRP A 141 -12.71 -20.30 -6.17
CA TRP A 141 -11.50 -19.78 -6.80
C TRP A 141 -10.29 -19.91 -5.89
N ASP A 142 -9.12 -20.07 -6.50
CA ASP A 142 -7.84 -19.94 -5.79
C ASP A 142 -7.59 -18.45 -5.49
N LEU A 143 -7.08 -18.17 -4.29
CA LEU A 143 -6.74 -16.81 -3.87
C LEU A 143 -5.70 -16.17 -4.81
N ALA A 144 -4.67 -16.92 -5.22
CA ALA A 144 -3.65 -16.42 -6.13
C ALA A 144 -4.25 -15.97 -7.47
N ASP A 145 -5.15 -16.77 -8.05
CA ASP A 145 -5.81 -16.42 -9.30
C ASP A 145 -6.67 -15.17 -9.16
N HIS A 146 -7.36 -15.01 -8.04
CA HIS A 146 -8.17 -13.83 -7.79
C HIS A 146 -7.33 -12.55 -7.70
N VAL A 147 -6.27 -12.53 -6.89
CA VAL A 147 -5.45 -11.32 -6.68
C VAL A 147 -4.57 -10.97 -7.87
N LEU A 148 -4.24 -11.94 -8.72
CA LEU A 148 -3.52 -11.72 -9.98
C LEU A 148 -4.46 -11.38 -11.15
N GLY A 149 -5.78 -11.36 -10.91
CA GLY A 149 -6.78 -10.95 -11.89
C GLY A 149 -6.99 -9.44 -11.91
N ARG A 150 -7.55 -8.97 -13.03
CA ARG A 150 -7.92 -7.58 -13.22
C ARG A 150 -9.37 -7.33 -12.81
N PHE A 151 -9.69 -6.06 -12.59
CA PHE A 151 -11.04 -5.62 -12.24
C PHE A 151 -11.96 -5.54 -13.46
N SER A 152 -13.28 -5.68 -13.23
CA SER A 152 -14.27 -5.19 -14.16
C SER A 152 -14.14 -3.67 -14.35
N THR A 153 -14.71 -3.12 -15.41
CA THR A 153 -14.68 -1.68 -15.65
C THR A 153 -15.35 -0.90 -14.50
N GLU A 154 -16.43 -1.44 -13.93
CA GLU A 154 -17.15 -0.83 -12.81
C GLU A 154 -16.31 -0.83 -11.53
N ASP A 155 -15.74 -1.97 -11.19
CA ASP A 155 -14.88 -2.10 -10.01
C ASP A 155 -13.61 -1.27 -10.15
N ARG A 156 -13.03 -1.17 -11.35
CA ARG A 156 -11.86 -0.34 -11.59
C ARG A 156 -12.12 1.14 -11.29
N LYS A 157 -13.30 1.66 -11.62
CA LYS A 157 -13.68 3.04 -11.26
C LYS A 157 -13.70 3.26 -9.75
N LEU A 158 -14.29 2.32 -9.01
CA LEU A 158 -14.32 2.37 -7.54
C LEU A 158 -12.92 2.30 -6.95
N VAL A 159 -12.09 1.43 -7.47
CA VAL A 159 -10.71 1.26 -7.02
C VAL A 159 -9.86 2.49 -7.35
N ASP A 160 -10.03 3.12 -8.51
CA ASP A 160 -9.35 4.37 -8.85
C ASP A 160 -9.71 5.51 -7.87
N GLU A 161 -10.96 5.60 -7.45
CA GLU A 161 -11.37 6.51 -6.38
C GLU A 161 -10.70 6.17 -5.05
N ALA A 162 -10.61 4.89 -4.71
CA ALA A 162 -9.92 4.42 -3.50
C ALA A 162 -8.43 4.72 -3.52
N ILE A 163 -7.77 4.58 -4.68
CA ILE A 163 -6.36 4.95 -4.86
C ILE A 163 -6.17 6.45 -4.60
N THR A 164 -7.06 7.29 -5.13
CA THR A 164 -7.05 8.73 -4.86
C THR A 164 -7.19 9.02 -3.35
N LYS A 165 -8.11 8.34 -2.68
CA LYS A 165 -8.31 8.47 -1.23
C LYS A 165 -7.09 7.96 -0.45
N ALA A 166 -6.47 6.87 -0.87
CA ALA A 166 -5.27 6.33 -0.23
C ALA A 166 -4.10 7.32 -0.31
N ALA A 167 -3.91 7.97 -1.47
CA ALA A 167 -2.90 9.02 -1.62
C ALA A 167 -3.19 10.23 -0.70
N LYS A 168 -4.44 10.65 -0.57
CA LYS A 168 -4.84 11.70 0.38
C LYS A 168 -4.66 11.27 1.82
N ALA A 169 -4.91 9.99 2.14
CA ALA A 169 -4.69 9.46 3.48
C ALA A 169 -3.23 9.57 3.91
N VAL A 170 -2.30 9.34 3.01
CA VAL A 170 -0.86 9.54 3.28
C VAL A 170 -0.59 10.99 3.69
N ASP A 171 -1.10 11.96 2.97
CA ASP A 171 -0.95 13.38 3.31
C ASP A 171 -1.54 13.70 4.69
N ILE A 172 -2.75 13.23 4.97
CA ILE A 172 -3.41 13.45 6.27
C ILE A 172 -2.61 12.80 7.41
N ILE A 173 -2.12 11.58 7.23
CA ILE A 173 -1.29 10.91 8.24
C ILE A 173 -0.07 11.75 8.59
N ILE A 174 0.63 12.25 7.58
CA ILE A 174 1.87 13.01 7.77
C ILE A 174 1.59 14.40 8.35
N SER A 175 0.58 15.10 7.86
CA SER A 175 0.29 16.49 8.24
C SER A 175 -0.59 16.63 9.49
N GLN A 176 -1.49 15.69 9.75
CA GLN A 176 -2.50 15.77 10.81
C GLN A 176 -2.48 14.59 11.79
N GLY A 177 -1.73 13.53 11.50
CA GLY A 177 -1.63 12.33 12.31
C GLY A 177 -2.53 11.18 11.86
N THR A 178 -2.20 10.00 12.34
CA THR A 178 -2.88 8.74 11.96
C THR A 178 -4.34 8.71 12.38
N ASP A 179 -4.66 9.22 13.58
CA ASP A 179 -6.04 9.20 14.08
C ASP A 179 -6.97 10.05 13.22
N ALA A 180 -6.51 11.18 12.69
CA ALA A 180 -7.27 12.01 11.75
C ALA A 180 -7.60 11.24 10.47
N ALA A 181 -6.64 10.52 9.91
CA ALA A 181 -6.84 9.70 8.72
C ALA A 181 -7.79 8.52 8.99
N MET A 182 -7.64 7.86 10.14
CA MET A 182 -8.55 6.77 10.55
C MET A 182 -9.98 7.26 10.72
N ASN A 183 -10.18 8.42 11.31
CA ASN A 183 -11.51 9.01 11.47
C ASN A 183 -12.15 9.35 10.12
N GLU A 184 -11.37 9.77 9.15
CA GLU A 184 -11.86 10.11 7.81
C GLU A 184 -12.20 8.86 7.00
N TYR A 185 -11.31 7.85 6.95
CA TYR A 185 -11.39 6.75 5.98
C TYR A 185 -11.88 5.41 6.53
N ASN A 186 -11.90 5.21 7.85
CA ASN A 186 -12.40 3.95 8.45
C ASN A 186 -13.93 3.95 8.64
N ARG A 187 -14.62 4.97 8.20
CA ARG A 187 -16.09 5.03 8.30
C ARG A 187 -16.70 3.95 7.40
N LYS A 188 -17.74 3.27 7.91
CA LYS A 188 -18.59 2.43 7.08
C LYS A 188 -19.37 3.36 6.13
N VAL A 189 -19.20 3.17 4.83
CA VAL A 189 -20.07 3.82 3.84
C VAL A 189 -21.46 3.19 4.03
N PRO A 190 -22.53 3.98 4.25
CA PRO A 190 -23.90 3.43 4.30
C PRO A 190 -24.18 2.72 2.98
N VAL A 191 -24.61 1.46 3.05
CA VAL A 191 -25.11 0.76 1.87
C VAL A 191 -26.36 1.53 1.44
N GLN A 192 -26.29 2.19 0.30
CA GLN A 192 -27.50 2.71 -0.32
C GLN A 192 -28.37 1.51 -0.67
N LYS A 193 -29.53 1.40 0.00
CA LYS A 193 -30.57 0.42 -0.31
C LYS A 193 -31.24 0.75 -1.61
#